data_b9cc07829909fd010c5987a8ae2d6224
#
_entry.id   b9cc07829909fd010c5987a8ae2d6224
#
_cell.length_a   1.000
_cell.length_b   1.000
_cell.length_c   1.000
_cell.angle_alpha   90.00
_cell.angle_beta   90.00
_cell.angle_gamma   90.00
#
_symmetry.space_group_name_H-M   'P 1'
#
loop_
_entity.id
_entity.type
_entity.pdbx_description
1 polymer ?
#
loop_
_entity_poly.entity_id
_entity_poly.type
_entity_poly.pdbx_seq_one_letter_code
_entity_poly.pdbx_strand_id
1 'polypeptide(L)'
;MEKNKVLIVDDIPEKIETISEMIKDFDIDVKTANGGKEAIELIDSFKPDVILLDLMMPHVNGWDVIDHVRSKYSKSEMAIIVVSLLSNKDNVDECYELGVNDYITKPIIKARLTSSLDAHLNSLARG
;
A
#
# COMPACT_ATOMS: atom_id res chain seq x y z
N MET A 1 12.04 -11.79 -16.83
CA MET A 1 10.98 -10.84 -16.47
C MET A 1 11.17 -10.40 -15.03
N GLU A 2 11.03 -9.12 -14.79
CA GLU A 2 11.11 -8.60 -13.44
C GLU A 2 9.86 -9.00 -12.65
N LYS A 3 10.05 -9.29 -11.38
CA LYS A 3 8.94 -9.55 -10.48
C LYS A 3 8.20 -8.25 -10.19
N ASN A 4 6.92 -8.34 -9.88
CA ASN A 4 6.17 -7.22 -9.35
C ASN A 4 6.74 -6.82 -8.00
N LYS A 5 6.66 -5.53 -7.69
CA LYS A 5 7.22 -4.95 -6.48
C LYS A 5 6.11 -4.47 -5.56
N VAL A 6 6.23 -4.82 -4.29
CA VAL A 6 5.25 -4.42 -3.26
C VAL A 6 5.98 -3.73 -2.12
N LEU A 7 5.46 -2.59 -1.70
CA LEU A 7 5.98 -1.85 -0.54
C LEU A 7 4.96 -1.94 0.58
N ILE A 8 5.39 -2.39 1.76
CA ILE A 8 4.56 -2.43 2.95
C ILE A 8 4.96 -1.27 3.88
N VAL A 9 4.01 -0.42 4.24
CA VAL A 9 4.26 0.76 5.06
C VAL A 9 3.43 0.70 6.34
N ASP A 10 4.08 0.59 7.48
CA ASP A 10 3.46 0.60 8.80
C ASP A 10 4.54 0.94 9.82
N ASP A 11 4.21 1.70 10.85
CA ASP A 11 5.20 2.08 11.87
C ASP A 11 5.39 1.01 12.96
N ILE A 12 4.60 -0.07 12.93
CA ILE A 12 4.67 -1.15 13.91
C ILE A 12 5.27 -2.39 13.24
N PRO A 13 6.50 -2.82 13.63
CA PRO A 13 7.18 -3.94 12.97
C PRO A 13 6.39 -5.25 12.95
N GLU A 14 5.66 -5.56 14.03
CA GLU A 14 4.86 -6.79 14.10
C GLU A 14 3.76 -6.81 13.05
N LYS A 15 3.21 -5.66 12.71
CA LYS A 15 2.17 -5.56 11.69
C LYS A 15 2.75 -5.76 10.30
N ILE A 16 3.96 -5.24 10.07
CA ILE A 16 4.69 -5.49 8.81
C ILE A 16 4.92 -6.99 8.66
N GLU A 17 5.37 -7.66 9.72
CA GLU A 17 5.60 -9.10 9.70
C GLU A 17 4.33 -9.87 9.37
N THR A 18 3.22 -9.49 10.01
CA THR A 18 1.92 -10.13 9.78
C THR A 18 1.50 -10.01 8.32
N ILE A 19 1.61 -8.84 7.75
CA ILE A 19 1.26 -8.60 6.34
C ILE A 19 2.21 -9.37 5.42
N SER A 20 3.51 -9.34 5.71
CA SER A 20 4.51 -10.07 4.92
C SER A 20 4.20 -11.56 4.88
N GLU A 21 3.82 -12.13 6.02
CA GLU A 21 3.45 -13.54 6.10
C GLU A 21 2.21 -13.87 5.28
N MET A 22 1.22 -12.96 5.28
CA MET A 22 -0.01 -13.15 4.52
C MET A 22 0.21 -13.19 3.01
N ILE A 23 1.23 -12.51 2.52
CA ILE A 23 1.49 -12.39 1.07
C ILE A 23 2.73 -13.17 0.61
N LYS A 24 3.29 -14.01 1.46
CA LYS A 24 4.53 -14.73 1.17
C LYS A 24 4.46 -15.67 -0.02
N ASP A 25 3.27 -16.13 -0.39
CA ASP A 25 3.09 -17.06 -1.50
C ASP A 25 3.06 -16.37 -2.88
N PHE A 26 3.03 -15.04 -2.89
CA PHE A 26 3.11 -14.30 -4.14
C PHE A 26 4.57 -14.25 -4.63
N ASP A 27 4.75 -14.36 -5.94
CA ASP A 27 6.08 -14.24 -6.55
C ASP A 27 6.38 -12.75 -6.80
N ILE A 28 6.79 -12.05 -5.73
CA ILE A 28 6.97 -10.60 -5.72
C ILE A 28 8.24 -10.22 -4.95
N ASP A 29 8.77 -9.05 -5.27
CA ASP A 29 9.83 -8.42 -4.47
C ASP A 29 9.16 -7.50 -3.45
N VAL A 30 9.47 -7.69 -2.18
CA VAL A 30 8.85 -6.90 -1.09
C VAL A 30 9.91 -6.06 -0.41
N LYS A 31 9.59 -4.77 -0.21
CA LYS A 31 10.34 -3.91 0.70
C LYS A 31 9.38 -3.36 1.74
N THR A 32 9.93 -2.93 2.85
CA THR A 32 9.14 -2.42 3.96
C THR A 32 9.64 -1.05 4.40
N ALA A 33 8.73 -0.22 4.88
CA ALA A 33 9.04 1.10 5.44
C ALA A 33 8.37 1.24 6.79
N ASN A 34 9.11 1.76 7.77
CA ASN A 34 8.62 1.91 9.14
C ASN A 34 7.95 3.27 9.39
N GLY A 35 7.78 4.06 8.37
CA GLY A 35 7.14 5.37 8.49
C GLY A 35 7.01 6.05 7.15
N GLY A 36 6.32 7.19 7.13
CA GLY A 36 6.01 7.90 5.89
C GLY A 36 7.22 8.44 5.16
N LYS A 37 8.22 8.94 5.90
CA LYS A 37 9.42 9.49 5.27
C LYS A 37 10.19 8.41 4.52
N GLU A 38 10.43 7.26 5.16
CA GLU A 38 11.11 6.13 4.53
C GLU A 38 10.29 5.62 3.34
N ALA A 39 8.95 5.60 3.49
CA ALA A 39 8.06 5.19 2.41
C ALA A 39 8.24 6.07 1.18
N ILE A 40 8.26 7.39 1.35
CA ILE A 40 8.43 8.33 0.25
C ILE A 40 9.76 8.09 -0.47
N GLU A 41 10.84 7.88 0.28
CA GLU A 41 12.14 7.59 -0.30
C GLU A 41 12.13 6.30 -1.12
N LEU A 42 11.49 5.25 -0.58
CA LEU A 42 11.41 3.95 -1.28
C LEU A 42 10.46 4.00 -2.48
N ILE A 43 9.40 4.78 -2.42
CA ILE A 43 8.50 4.96 -3.57
C ILE A 43 9.29 5.47 -4.76
N ASP A 44 10.15 6.46 -4.55
CA ASP A 44 10.92 7.06 -5.64
C ASP A 44 12.08 6.18 -6.11
N SER A 45 12.70 5.42 -5.22
CA SER A 45 13.86 4.58 -5.57
C SER A 45 13.48 3.16 -6.01
N PHE A 46 12.56 2.54 -5.31
CA PHE A 46 12.12 1.16 -5.57
C PHE A 46 11.03 1.10 -6.64
N LYS A 47 10.19 2.13 -6.70
CA LYS A 47 9.05 2.23 -7.63
C LYS A 47 8.15 0.99 -7.54
N PRO A 48 7.49 0.79 -6.37
CA PRO A 48 6.63 -0.38 -6.20
C PRO A 48 5.44 -0.34 -7.15
N ASP A 49 4.95 -1.50 -7.52
CA ASP A 49 3.71 -1.61 -8.30
C ASP A 49 2.50 -1.45 -7.41
N VAL A 50 2.59 -1.92 -6.17
CA VAL A 50 1.52 -1.82 -5.17
C VAL A 50 2.11 -1.38 -3.84
N ILE A 51 1.41 -0.48 -3.15
CA ILE A 51 1.76 -0.03 -1.81
C ILE A 51 0.65 -0.47 -0.86
N LEU A 52 1.02 -1.19 0.19
CA LEU A 52 0.13 -1.54 1.30
C LEU A 52 0.41 -0.52 2.39
N LEU A 53 -0.52 0.39 2.64
CA LEU A 53 -0.26 1.62 3.38
C LEU A 53 -1.14 1.76 4.62
N ASP A 54 -0.53 1.91 5.79
CA ASP A 54 -1.24 2.33 7.00
C ASP A 54 -1.34 3.87 7.00
N LEU A 55 -2.51 4.38 7.36
CA LEU A 55 -2.73 5.83 7.44
C LEU A 55 -2.20 6.45 8.73
N MET A 56 -2.26 5.71 9.82
CA MET A 56 -1.97 6.23 11.16
C MET A 56 -0.51 6.01 11.54
N MET A 57 0.34 6.96 11.17
CA MET A 57 1.76 6.93 11.49
C MET A 57 2.20 8.28 12.04
N PRO A 58 3.19 8.33 12.95
CA PRO A 58 3.69 9.60 13.47
C PRO A 58 4.46 10.38 12.39
N HIS A 59 4.49 11.70 12.54
CA HIS A 59 5.20 12.66 11.69
C HIS A 59 4.64 12.72 10.27
N VAL A 60 5.18 11.95 9.33
CA VAL A 60 4.68 11.87 7.96
C VAL A 60 3.65 10.74 7.91
N ASN A 61 2.38 11.08 7.83
CA ASN A 61 1.28 10.10 7.88
C ASN A 61 0.94 9.54 6.49
N GLY A 62 -0.02 8.61 6.46
CA GLY A 62 -0.40 7.95 5.22
C GLY A 62 -0.99 8.88 4.16
N TRP A 63 -1.70 9.94 4.58
CA TRP A 63 -2.24 10.91 3.61
C TRP A 63 -1.12 11.64 2.86
N ASP A 64 -0.02 11.97 3.55
CA ASP A 64 1.15 12.59 2.92
C ASP A 64 1.77 11.65 1.89
N VAL A 65 1.79 10.35 2.18
CA VAL A 65 2.29 9.34 1.24
C VAL A 65 1.39 9.27 0.00
N ILE A 66 0.07 9.28 0.18
CA ILE A 66 -0.89 9.27 -0.93
C ILE A 66 -0.66 10.49 -1.83
N ASP A 67 -0.53 11.67 -1.24
CA ASP A 67 -0.30 12.90 -2.01
C ASP A 67 0.99 12.81 -2.82
N HIS A 68 2.06 12.31 -2.21
CA HIS A 68 3.35 12.15 -2.89
C HIS A 68 3.22 11.23 -4.10
N VAL A 69 2.58 10.07 -3.92
CA VAL A 69 2.42 9.11 -5.00
C VAL A 69 1.59 9.70 -6.13
N ARG A 70 0.45 10.29 -5.81
CA ARG A 70 -0.47 10.81 -6.84
C ARG A 70 0.02 12.08 -7.52
N SER A 71 1.02 12.76 -6.95
CA SER A 71 1.67 13.86 -7.64
C SER A 71 2.58 13.38 -8.78
N LYS A 72 2.95 12.10 -8.79
CA LYS A 72 3.91 11.54 -9.76
C LYS A 72 3.36 10.36 -10.55
N TYR A 73 2.49 9.55 -9.94
CA TYR A 73 2.05 8.28 -10.53
C TYR A 73 0.53 8.16 -10.51
N SER A 74 -0.02 7.63 -11.59
CA SER A 74 -1.46 7.38 -11.69
C SER A 74 -1.85 6.07 -10.97
N LYS A 75 -3.15 5.85 -10.83
CA LYS A 75 -3.70 4.64 -10.20
C LYS A 75 -3.33 3.37 -10.97
N SER A 76 -3.11 3.48 -12.28
CA SER A 76 -2.71 2.33 -13.09
C SER A 76 -1.21 2.10 -13.10
N GLU A 77 -0.43 3.11 -12.73
CA GLU A 77 1.03 2.98 -12.65
C GLU A 77 1.50 2.48 -11.29
N MET A 78 0.82 2.89 -10.23
CA MET A 78 1.19 2.51 -8.87
C MET A 78 -0.08 2.45 -8.01
N ALA A 79 -0.48 1.25 -7.62
CA ALA A 79 -1.70 1.06 -6.84
C ALA A 79 -1.43 1.32 -5.35
N ILE A 80 -2.39 1.94 -4.68
CA ILE A 80 -2.34 2.13 -3.23
C ILE A 80 -3.52 1.37 -2.63
N ILE A 81 -3.20 0.42 -1.74
CA ILE A 81 -4.18 -0.30 -0.94
C ILE A 81 -3.98 0.16 0.50
N VAL A 82 -4.93 0.90 1.02
CA VAL A 82 -4.87 1.35 2.42
C VAL A 82 -5.28 0.20 3.33
N VAL A 83 -4.54 0.02 4.42
CA VAL A 83 -4.83 -0.99 5.45
C VAL A 83 -4.84 -0.25 6.79
N SER A 84 -6.02 -0.01 7.36
CA SER A 84 -6.14 0.89 8.50
C SER A 84 -7.22 0.46 9.49
N LEU A 85 -7.06 0.91 10.75
CA LEU A 85 -8.10 0.79 11.77
C LEU A 85 -9.24 1.78 11.55
N LEU A 86 -8.99 2.85 10.79
CA LEU A 86 -10.03 3.84 10.50
C LEU A 86 -11.07 3.24 9.57
N SER A 87 -12.31 3.15 10.03
CA SER A 87 -13.40 2.57 9.24
C SER A 87 -14.51 3.58 8.97
N ASN A 88 -14.35 4.81 9.41
CA ASN A 88 -15.30 5.89 9.21
C ASN A 88 -15.49 6.15 7.72
N LYS A 89 -16.77 6.23 7.30
CA LYS A 89 -17.10 6.42 5.88
C LYS A 89 -16.44 7.66 5.27
N ASP A 90 -16.40 8.76 6.02
CA ASP A 90 -15.82 10.00 5.51
C ASP A 90 -14.33 9.86 5.22
N ASN A 91 -13.59 9.16 6.07
CA ASN A 91 -12.16 8.90 5.86
C ASN A 91 -11.94 7.97 4.66
N VAL A 92 -12.78 6.95 4.54
CA VAL A 92 -12.69 6.01 3.41
C VAL A 92 -12.98 6.74 2.09
N ASP A 93 -14.05 7.52 2.06
CA ASP A 93 -14.44 8.28 0.87
C ASP A 93 -13.36 9.28 0.47
N GLU A 94 -12.75 9.97 1.45
CA GLU A 94 -11.66 10.91 1.20
C GLU A 94 -10.48 10.21 0.56
N CYS A 95 -10.11 9.02 1.05
CA CYS A 95 -9.03 8.25 0.46
C CYS A 95 -9.29 7.90 -1.00
N TYR A 96 -10.50 7.47 -1.32
CA TYR A 96 -10.85 7.18 -2.71
C TYR A 96 -10.81 8.43 -3.58
N GLU A 97 -11.26 9.56 -3.06
CA GLU A 97 -11.18 10.84 -3.77
C GLU A 97 -9.74 11.25 -4.05
N LEU A 98 -8.82 10.92 -3.13
CA LEU A 98 -7.40 11.22 -3.29
C LEU A 98 -6.69 10.24 -4.23
N GLY A 99 -7.35 9.20 -4.69
CA GLY A 99 -6.79 8.26 -5.67
C GLY A 99 -6.30 6.94 -5.12
N VAL A 100 -6.83 6.52 -3.97
CA VAL A 100 -6.55 5.19 -3.41
C VAL A 100 -7.29 4.13 -4.23
N ASN A 101 -6.64 3.00 -4.48
CA ASN A 101 -7.21 1.92 -5.28
C ASN A 101 -8.13 1.00 -4.49
N ASP A 102 -7.81 0.75 -3.22
CA ASP A 102 -8.63 -0.10 -2.35
C ASP A 102 -8.41 0.26 -0.89
N TYR A 103 -9.35 -0.10 -0.05
CA TYR A 103 -9.31 0.22 1.38
C TYR A 103 -9.73 -1.00 2.19
N ILE A 104 -8.82 -1.47 3.04
CA ILE A 104 -9.04 -2.64 3.88
C ILE A 104 -8.99 -2.21 5.34
N THR A 105 -10.06 -2.47 6.09
CA THR A 105 -10.09 -2.15 7.52
C THR A 105 -9.47 -3.28 8.32
N LYS A 106 -8.74 -2.92 9.38
CA LYS A 106 -8.19 -3.89 10.33
C LYS A 106 -9.29 -4.35 11.30
N PRO A 107 -9.25 -5.58 11.80
CA PRO A 107 -8.19 -6.59 11.61
C PRO A 107 -8.22 -7.16 10.19
N ILE A 108 -7.03 -7.47 9.66
CA ILE A 108 -6.89 -7.96 8.29
C ILE A 108 -7.31 -9.42 8.20
N ILE A 109 -8.20 -9.71 7.25
CA ILE A 109 -8.54 -11.09 6.87
C ILE A 109 -7.66 -11.42 5.68
N LYS A 110 -6.87 -12.50 5.79
CA LYS A 110 -5.91 -12.90 4.75
C LYS A 110 -6.54 -12.96 3.35
N ALA A 111 -7.68 -13.61 3.22
CA ALA A 111 -8.37 -13.75 1.93
C ALA A 111 -8.72 -12.40 1.32
N ARG A 112 -9.10 -11.42 2.14
CA ARG A 112 -9.43 -10.08 1.66
C ARG A 112 -8.20 -9.37 1.13
N LEU A 113 -7.09 -9.45 1.86
CA LEU A 113 -5.83 -8.81 1.45
C LEU A 113 -5.26 -9.46 0.19
N THR A 114 -5.20 -10.79 0.15
CA THR A 114 -4.63 -11.50 -1.00
C THR A 114 -5.47 -11.31 -2.26
N SER A 115 -6.79 -11.26 -2.11
CA SER A 115 -7.69 -11.01 -3.24
C SER A 115 -7.47 -9.61 -3.83
N SER A 116 -7.34 -8.60 -2.96
CA SER A 116 -7.09 -7.23 -3.41
C SER A 116 -5.73 -7.10 -4.07
N LEU A 117 -4.70 -7.68 -3.45
CA LEU A 117 -3.35 -7.62 -4.01
C LEU A 117 -3.29 -8.29 -5.38
N ASP A 118 -3.87 -9.48 -5.49
CA ASP A 118 -3.90 -10.21 -6.76
C ASP A 118 -4.61 -9.41 -7.85
N ALA A 119 -5.77 -8.86 -7.55
CA ALA A 119 -6.54 -8.06 -8.50
C ALA A 119 -5.74 -6.85 -8.99
N HIS A 120 -5.06 -6.14 -8.09
CA HIS A 120 -4.32 -4.93 -8.47
C HIS A 120 -3.01 -5.25 -9.19
N LEU A 121 -2.33 -6.35 -8.85
CA LEU A 121 -1.16 -6.77 -9.60
C LEU A 121 -1.52 -7.14 -11.03
N ASN A 122 -2.68 -7.75 -11.24
CA ASN A 122 -3.12 -8.16 -12.57
C ASN A 122 -3.68 -7.01 -13.41
N SER A 123 -4.12 -5.92 -12.79
CA SER A 123 -4.71 -4.78 -13.49
C SER A 123 -3.72 -3.67 -13.84
N LEU A 124 -2.45 -3.81 -13.46
CA LEU A 124 -1.45 -2.78 -13.70
C LEU A 124 -1.17 -2.60 -15.20
N ALA A 125 -0.94 -1.34 -15.58
CA ALA A 125 -0.51 -1.02 -16.93
C ALA A 125 0.93 -1.50 -17.11
N ARG A 126 1.14 -2.42 -18.04
CA ARG A 126 2.46 -2.96 -18.36
C ARG A 126 2.75 -2.77 -19.83
N GLY A 127 3.96 -2.37 -20.07
CA GLY A 127 4.41 -2.22 -21.44
C GLY A 127 4.38 -3.51 -22.23
#